data_fbe218895e6da1135a537e75f15de97b
#
_entry.id   fbe218895e6da1135a537e75f15de97b
#
_cell.length_a   1.000
_cell.length_b   1.000
_cell.length_c   1.000
_cell.angle_alpha   90.00
_cell.angle_beta   90.00
_cell.angle_gamma   90.00
#
_symmetry.space_group_name_H-M   'P 1'
#
loop_
_entity.id
_entity.type
_entity.pdbx_description
1 polymer ?
#
loop_
_entity_poly.entity_id
_entity_poly.type
_entity_poly.pdbx_seq_one_letter_code
_entity_poly.pdbx_strand_id
1 'polypeptide(L)' 'MIKTINGRSWYCCPHCGKALFPIRADTKIKHMPFRCKACKNDIEVNIA' A
#
# COMPACT_ATOMS: atom_id res chain seq x y z
N MET A 1 4.84 -0.29 -2.60
CA MET A 1 4.69 0.02 -4.03
C MET A 1 3.37 0.75 -4.26
N ILE A 2 3.40 1.79 -5.07
CA ILE A 2 2.23 2.66 -5.27
C ILE A 2 1.83 2.65 -6.73
N LYS A 3 0.53 2.51 -6.99
CA LYS A 3 -0.03 2.60 -8.33
C LYS A 3 -1.11 3.66 -8.40
N THR A 4 -1.24 4.31 -9.54
CA THR A 4 -2.31 5.26 -9.80
C THR A 4 -3.36 4.59 -10.67
N ILE A 5 -4.60 4.51 -10.18
CA ILE A 5 -5.72 3.91 -10.88
C ILE A 5 -6.87 4.92 -10.88
N ASN A 6 -7.34 5.30 -12.07
CA ASN A 6 -8.42 6.27 -12.24
C ASN A 6 -8.21 7.58 -11.46
N GLY A 7 -6.97 8.09 -11.48
CA GLY A 7 -6.62 9.31 -10.79
C GLY A 7 -6.46 9.18 -9.29
N ARG A 8 -6.53 7.97 -8.75
CA ARG A 8 -6.31 7.71 -7.33
C ARG A 8 -5.06 6.88 -7.13
N SER A 9 -4.31 7.22 -6.09
CA SER A 9 -3.13 6.45 -5.72
C SER A 9 -3.52 5.34 -4.77
N TRP A 10 -2.96 4.16 -4.99
CA TRP A 10 -3.21 2.98 -4.17
C TRP A 10 -1.89 2.38 -3.72
N TYR A 11 -1.82 1.98 -2.47
CA TYR A 11 -0.68 1.23 -1.99
C TYR A 11 -0.86 -0.24 -2.32
N CYS A 12 0.12 -0.82 -2.98
CA CYS A 12 0.07 -2.20 -3.43
C CYS A 12 1.06 -3.06 -2.67
N CYS A 13 0.69 -4.32 -2.47
CA CYS A 13 1.56 -5.29 -1.85
C CYS A 13 2.81 -5.53 -2.72
N PRO A 14 4.04 -5.44 -2.16
CA PRO A 14 5.25 -5.70 -2.94
C PRO A 14 5.44 -7.17 -3.31
N HIS A 15 4.71 -8.08 -2.67
CA HIS A 15 4.80 -9.50 -2.95
C HIS A 15 3.85 -9.95 -4.05
N CYS A 16 2.58 -9.57 -3.97
CA CYS A 16 1.58 -10.00 -4.93
C CYS A 16 1.13 -8.90 -5.89
N GLY A 17 1.47 -7.64 -5.61
CA GLY A 17 1.13 -6.51 -6.47
C GLY A 17 -0.33 -6.07 -6.41
N LYS A 18 -1.12 -6.60 -5.50
CA LYS A 18 -2.53 -6.26 -5.40
C LYS A 18 -2.73 -4.96 -4.63
N ALA A 19 -3.63 -4.11 -5.12
CA ALA A 19 -3.97 -2.87 -4.43
C ALA A 19 -4.61 -3.16 -3.08
N LEU A 20 -4.09 -2.56 -2.02
CA LEU A 20 -4.52 -2.82 -0.66
C LEU A 20 -5.45 -1.74 -0.12
N PHE A 21 -5.02 -0.49 -0.21
CA PHE A 21 -5.81 0.62 0.30
C PHE A 21 -5.48 1.89 -0.48
N PRO A 22 -6.44 2.83 -0.56
CA PRO A 22 -6.20 4.11 -1.24
C PRO A 22 -5.36 5.04 -0.36
N ILE A 23 -4.52 5.83 -1.02
CA ILE A 23 -3.72 6.86 -0.36
C ILE A 23 -3.93 8.20 -1.04
N ARG A 24 -3.59 9.28 -0.34
CA ARG A 24 -3.70 10.64 -0.86
C ARG A 24 -2.33 11.29 -0.97
N ALA A 25 -2.27 12.44 -1.62
CA ALA A 25 -1.03 13.17 -1.79
C ALA A 25 -0.42 13.61 -0.45
N ASP A 26 -1.26 13.84 0.56
CA ASP A 26 -0.84 14.24 1.90
C ASP A 26 -0.67 13.07 2.87
N THR A 27 -0.85 11.85 2.40
CA THR A 27 -0.72 10.67 3.25
C THR A 27 0.75 10.46 3.65
N LYS A 28 0.97 10.33 4.95
CA LYS A 28 2.29 10.04 5.50
C LYS A 28 2.19 8.89 6.48
N ILE A 29 2.92 7.82 6.22
CA ILE A 29 2.90 6.61 7.03
C ILE A 29 4.34 6.16 7.26
N LYS A 30 4.68 5.85 8.50
CA LYS A 30 5.99 5.30 8.83
C LYS A 30 5.85 4.08 9.71
N HIS A 31 6.57 3.02 9.35
CA HIS A 31 6.63 1.79 10.13
C HIS A 31 5.26 1.23 10.51
N MET A 32 4.31 1.32 9.58
CA MET A 32 2.98 0.77 9.81
C MET A 32 2.94 -0.70 9.44
N PRO A 33 2.70 -1.60 10.38
CA PRO A 33 2.54 -3.00 10.04
C PRO A 33 1.21 -3.22 9.35
N PHE A 34 1.24 -3.94 8.25
CA PHE A 34 0.04 -4.26 7.48
C PHE A 34 0.13 -5.70 6.98
N ARG A 35 -0.97 -6.42 7.08
CA ARG A 35 -1.02 -7.78 6.57
C ARG A 35 -1.79 -7.83 5.26
N CYS A 36 -1.13 -8.31 4.21
CA CYS A 36 -1.77 -8.51 2.92
C CYS A 36 -2.71 -9.71 2.98
N LYS A 37 -3.99 -9.47 2.68
CA LYS A 37 -4.99 -10.56 2.71
C LYS A 37 -4.85 -11.50 1.52
N ALA A 38 -4.24 -11.03 0.43
CA ALA A 38 -4.11 -11.84 -0.78
C ALA A 38 -3.00 -12.87 -0.67
N CYS A 39 -1.83 -12.49 -0.17
CA CYS A 39 -0.69 -13.38 -0.03
C CYS A 39 -0.38 -13.76 1.41
N LYS A 40 -1.12 -13.19 2.37
CA LYS A 40 -1.00 -13.48 3.82
C LYS A 40 0.40 -13.20 4.38
N ASN A 41 1.10 -12.27 3.79
CA ASN A 41 2.41 -11.85 4.27
C ASN A 41 2.31 -10.53 5.03
N ASP A 42 3.08 -10.43 6.10
CA ASP A 42 3.18 -9.18 6.84
C ASP A 42 4.14 -8.25 6.10
N ILE A 43 3.74 -6.99 5.97
CA ILE A 43 4.55 -5.98 5.31
C ILE A 43 4.64 -4.74 6.20
N GLU A 44 5.69 -3.95 5.98
CA GLU A 44 5.83 -2.66 6.63
C GLU A 44 5.56 -1.57 5.61
N VAL A 45 4.63 -0.67 5.93
CA VAL A 45 4.25 0.41 5.04
C VAL A 45 4.97 1.68 5.43
N ASN A 46 5.67 2.28 4.47
CA ASN A 46 6.36 3.55 4.63
C ASN A 46 5.99 4.46 3.46
N ILE A 47 5.34 5.58 3.76
CA ILE A 47 4.94 6.58 2.78
C ILE A 47 5.41 7.94 3.28
N ALA A 48 6.28 8.57 2.52
CA ALA A 48 6.83 9.89 2.87
C ALA A 48 6.14 11.00 2.13
#